data_31fa4e1b0e6f2ad0479cbad28973028e
#
_entry.id   31fa4e1b0e6f2ad0479cbad28973028e
#
_cell.length_a   1.000
_cell.length_b   1.000
_cell.length_c   1.000
_cell.angle_alpha   90.00
_cell.angle_beta   90.00
_cell.angle_gamma   90.00
#
_symmetry.space_group_name_H-M   'P 1'
#
loop_
_entity.id
_entity.type
_entity.pdbx_description
1 polymer ?
#
loop_
_entity_poly.entity_id
_entity_poly.type
_entity_poly.pdbx_seq_one_letter_code
_entity_poly.pdbx_strand_id
1 'polypeptide(L)'
;MTTSKTFADLGVRTHLVDALAKRGLTHPFPIQIETLPDTLAGRDVLGRGKTGSGKTLAFSIPLVSRLASGSRRPSRPSGLVLAPTRELATQITATLEPLANAAGLRITTIFGGVSQSRQVAALKSGVDIVVACPGRLEDLMKQRLISLESVQITVIDEADHMADLGFLPGVTRILAATSKDGQRLLFSATLDNGVDKLVQRFLRNEVLHSVDEPNSPVPEMTHHVFHVANAEAKKEVVHRLASGTGRRILFMRTKHQARKLARQLTESGVPSVDLHGNLSQPARERNLAMFASGGARVLVATDIAARGVHVDEVELVVHIDPPAEHKSYLHRSGRTARAGSAGDVVTVVLPEQRRDTQLLMRKAGIQVAPVQVTAASEAVQALVGEVAPYQAPAPARAPSHAPVQHRANSGGQRRRRTSRSPRTNPTPTESAMSHRTAAPRRRPDRRRASRAQGATG
;
A
#
# COMPACT_ATOMS: atom_id res chain seq x y z
N MET A 1 -18.74 -15.87 -34.31
CA MET A 1 -17.51 -15.11 -34.03
C MET A 1 -17.91 -13.86 -33.24
N THR A 2 -17.84 -13.89 -31.94
CA THR A 2 -18.07 -12.71 -31.09
C THR A 2 -16.90 -11.75 -31.33
N THR A 3 -17.14 -10.67 -32.04
CA THR A 3 -16.16 -9.59 -32.23
C THR A 3 -15.76 -9.07 -30.87
N SER A 4 -14.51 -9.28 -30.50
CA SER A 4 -13.94 -8.76 -29.25
C SER A 4 -14.00 -7.23 -29.30
N LYS A 5 -14.75 -6.60 -28.38
CA LYS A 5 -14.83 -5.13 -28.28
C LYS A 5 -13.46 -4.54 -28.08
N THR A 6 -13.15 -3.43 -28.74
CA THR A 6 -11.96 -2.62 -28.55
C THR A 6 -12.24 -1.44 -27.59
N PHE A 7 -11.20 -0.76 -27.13
CA PHE A 7 -11.37 0.47 -26.33
C PHE A 7 -12.06 1.59 -27.15
N ALA A 8 -11.84 1.65 -28.45
CA ALA A 8 -12.52 2.61 -29.34
C ALA A 8 -14.03 2.34 -29.40
N ASP A 9 -14.44 1.07 -29.48
CA ASP A 9 -15.86 0.66 -29.49
C ASP A 9 -16.58 1.03 -28.19
N LEU A 10 -15.83 1.20 -27.09
CA LEU A 10 -16.34 1.62 -25.78
C LEU A 10 -16.35 3.15 -25.61
N GLY A 11 -16.03 3.94 -26.64
CA GLY A 11 -16.05 5.39 -26.62
C GLY A 11 -14.79 6.03 -26.02
N VAL A 12 -13.69 5.29 -25.88
CA VAL A 12 -12.41 5.85 -25.42
C VAL A 12 -11.81 6.73 -26.52
N ARG A 13 -11.37 7.95 -26.16
CA ARG A 13 -10.79 8.92 -27.09
C ARG A 13 -9.51 8.38 -27.76
N THR A 14 -9.31 8.68 -29.03
CA THR A 14 -8.22 8.14 -29.90
C THR A 14 -6.84 8.28 -29.24
N HIS A 15 -6.48 9.45 -28.70
CA HIS A 15 -5.16 9.65 -28.07
C HIS A 15 -4.92 8.76 -26.85
N LEU A 16 -5.98 8.33 -26.14
CA LEU A 16 -5.88 7.37 -25.04
C LEU A 16 -5.79 5.93 -25.58
N VAL A 17 -6.52 5.61 -26.64
CA VAL A 17 -6.40 4.31 -27.34
C VAL A 17 -4.97 4.12 -27.84
N ASP A 18 -4.37 5.15 -28.45
CA ASP A 18 -2.98 5.11 -28.91
C ASP A 18 -1.98 4.93 -27.74
N ALA A 19 -2.24 5.60 -26.60
CA ALA A 19 -1.41 5.44 -25.42
C ALA A 19 -1.50 4.04 -24.81
N LEU A 20 -2.68 3.41 -24.86
CA LEU A 20 -2.88 2.01 -24.44
C LEU A 20 -2.19 1.04 -25.40
N ALA A 21 -2.35 1.24 -26.72
CA ALA A 21 -1.75 0.39 -27.75
C ALA A 21 -0.21 0.38 -27.68
N LYS A 22 0.43 1.53 -27.41
CA LYS A 22 1.89 1.64 -27.18
C LYS A 22 2.38 0.78 -26.00
N ARG A 23 1.49 0.38 -25.10
CA ARG A 23 1.76 -0.49 -23.95
C ARG A 23 1.33 -1.94 -24.19
N GLY A 24 0.92 -2.29 -25.41
CA GLY A 24 0.41 -3.62 -25.74
C GLY A 24 -1.01 -3.90 -25.23
N LEU A 25 -1.72 -2.87 -24.75
CA LEU A 25 -3.08 -3.00 -24.22
C LEU A 25 -4.09 -2.68 -25.31
N THR A 26 -4.47 -3.68 -26.09
CA THR A 26 -5.35 -3.53 -27.26
C THR A 26 -6.79 -3.94 -26.99
N HIS A 27 -7.02 -4.83 -26.04
CA HIS A 27 -8.35 -5.35 -25.73
C HIS A 27 -8.70 -5.09 -24.26
N PRO A 28 -9.93 -4.62 -23.97
CA PRO A 28 -10.39 -4.38 -22.62
C PRO A 28 -10.71 -5.68 -21.88
N PHE A 29 -10.44 -5.68 -20.58
CA PHE A 29 -10.90 -6.74 -19.67
C PHE A 29 -12.41 -6.64 -19.39
N PRO A 30 -13.06 -7.72 -18.92
CA PRO A 30 -14.51 -7.72 -18.66
C PRO A 30 -15.00 -6.54 -17.82
N ILE A 31 -14.32 -6.22 -16.68
CA ILE A 31 -14.70 -5.08 -15.83
C ILE A 31 -14.62 -3.74 -16.57
N GLN A 32 -13.70 -3.61 -17.53
CA GLN A 32 -13.55 -2.41 -18.34
C GLN A 32 -14.69 -2.32 -19.38
N ILE A 33 -15.06 -3.44 -20.00
CA ILE A 33 -16.18 -3.51 -20.95
C ILE A 33 -17.48 -3.07 -20.28
N GLU A 34 -17.71 -3.53 -19.07
CA GLU A 34 -18.92 -3.24 -18.29
C GLU A 34 -18.95 -1.79 -17.80
N THR A 35 -17.85 -1.29 -17.23
CA THR A 35 -17.86 -0.01 -16.50
C THR A 35 -17.60 1.21 -17.38
N LEU A 36 -16.84 1.09 -18.49
CA LEU A 36 -16.44 2.24 -19.30
C LEU A 36 -17.60 3.03 -19.89
N PRO A 37 -18.68 2.43 -20.42
CA PRO A 37 -19.80 3.19 -20.96
C PRO A 37 -20.42 4.14 -19.92
N ASP A 38 -20.70 3.64 -18.72
CA ASP A 38 -21.33 4.43 -17.67
C ASP A 38 -20.38 5.46 -17.05
N THR A 39 -19.11 5.07 -16.83
CA THR A 39 -18.12 5.97 -16.25
C THR A 39 -17.75 7.12 -17.19
N LEU A 40 -17.66 6.87 -18.50
CA LEU A 40 -17.44 7.91 -19.52
C LEU A 40 -18.67 8.83 -19.67
N ALA A 41 -19.89 8.30 -19.49
CA ALA A 41 -21.12 9.08 -19.45
C ALA A 41 -21.27 9.94 -18.19
N GLY A 42 -20.40 9.75 -17.18
CA GLY A 42 -20.38 10.56 -15.94
C GLY A 42 -21.24 10.03 -14.83
N ARG A 43 -21.74 8.80 -14.93
CA ARG A 43 -22.51 8.15 -13.87
C ARG A 43 -21.57 7.72 -12.72
N ASP A 44 -22.11 7.70 -11.51
CA ASP A 44 -21.44 7.05 -10.38
C ASP A 44 -21.46 5.53 -10.61
N VAL A 45 -20.34 4.90 -10.33
CA VAL A 45 -20.18 3.45 -10.56
C VAL A 45 -19.62 2.76 -9.32
N LEU A 46 -20.23 1.63 -9.00
CA LEU A 46 -19.74 0.65 -8.03
C LEU A 46 -19.23 -0.57 -8.80
N GLY A 47 -17.92 -0.68 -8.93
CA GLY A 47 -17.24 -1.79 -9.61
C GLY A 47 -16.82 -2.88 -8.64
N ARG A 48 -17.38 -4.08 -8.74
CA ARG A 48 -16.94 -5.26 -7.99
C ARG A 48 -16.07 -6.14 -8.87
N GLY A 49 -14.93 -6.51 -8.33
CA GLY A 49 -14.02 -7.41 -9.03
C GLY A 49 -12.79 -7.73 -8.20
N LYS A 50 -12.27 -8.93 -8.36
CA LYS A 50 -11.05 -9.40 -7.68
C LYS A 50 -9.85 -8.56 -8.07
N THR A 51 -8.78 -8.63 -7.29
CA THR A 51 -7.48 -8.05 -7.65
C THR A 51 -6.97 -8.70 -8.95
N GLY A 52 -6.48 -7.88 -9.90
CA GLY A 52 -6.03 -8.39 -11.21
C GLY A 52 -7.10 -8.36 -12.31
N SER A 53 -8.37 -8.01 -12.01
CA SER A 53 -9.44 -7.93 -13.01
C SER A 53 -9.37 -6.73 -13.98
N GLY A 54 -8.35 -5.85 -13.84
CA GLY A 54 -8.19 -4.68 -14.70
C GLY A 54 -8.86 -3.39 -14.21
N LYS A 55 -9.28 -3.33 -12.95
CA LYS A 55 -9.96 -2.16 -12.33
C LYS A 55 -9.20 -0.85 -12.50
N THR A 56 -7.87 -0.89 -12.39
CA THR A 56 -7.05 0.33 -12.48
C THR A 56 -7.27 1.07 -13.80
N LEU A 57 -7.34 0.38 -14.92
CA LEU A 57 -7.65 1.00 -16.22
C LEU A 57 -9.13 1.38 -16.34
N ALA A 58 -10.04 0.60 -15.73
CA ALA A 58 -11.47 0.88 -15.74
C ALA A 58 -11.82 2.26 -15.14
N PHE A 59 -11.07 2.72 -14.14
CA PHE A 59 -11.25 4.07 -13.60
C PHE A 59 -10.25 5.11 -14.15
N SER A 60 -9.05 4.69 -14.58
CA SER A 60 -8.05 5.62 -15.10
C SER A 60 -8.47 6.26 -16.42
N ILE A 61 -9.07 5.48 -17.30
CA ILE A 61 -9.53 5.95 -18.62
C ILE A 61 -10.59 7.04 -18.48
N PRO A 62 -11.72 6.84 -17.76
CA PRO A 62 -12.74 7.88 -17.60
C PRO A 62 -12.21 9.09 -16.81
N LEU A 63 -11.38 8.89 -15.78
CA LEU A 63 -10.77 9.96 -15.01
C LEU A 63 -10.00 10.91 -15.94
N VAL A 64 -9.10 10.39 -16.75
CA VAL A 64 -8.29 11.19 -17.69
C VAL A 64 -9.15 11.77 -18.80
N SER A 65 -10.04 10.97 -19.41
CA SER A 65 -10.86 11.39 -20.53
C SER A 65 -11.75 12.59 -20.19
N ARG A 66 -12.30 12.62 -18.98
CA ARG A 66 -13.24 13.66 -18.54
C ARG A 66 -12.57 14.91 -17.98
N LEU A 67 -11.32 14.81 -17.50
CA LEU A 67 -10.56 15.96 -16.96
C LEU A 67 -9.71 16.69 -18.01
N ALA A 68 -9.59 16.17 -19.23
CA ALA A 68 -8.67 16.65 -20.27
C ALA A 68 -8.90 18.12 -20.74
N SER A 69 -10.03 18.73 -20.38
CA SER A 69 -10.40 20.11 -20.80
C SER A 69 -10.41 21.12 -19.67
N GLY A 70 -9.94 20.75 -18.47
CA GLY A 70 -9.95 21.62 -17.29
C GLY A 70 -8.76 22.59 -17.19
N SER A 71 -8.97 23.71 -16.48
CA SER A 71 -7.88 24.62 -16.14
C SER A 71 -7.19 24.19 -14.85
N ARG A 72 -5.86 24.03 -14.90
CA ARG A 72 -5.04 23.69 -13.73
C ARG A 72 -4.95 24.83 -12.73
N ARG A 73 -5.14 24.52 -11.43
CA ARG A 73 -5.07 25.51 -10.34
C ARG A 73 -4.09 25.02 -9.25
N PRO A 74 -3.21 25.90 -8.73
CA PRO A 74 -2.35 25.55 -7.59
C PRO A 74 -3.14 25.03 -6.39
N SER A 75 -2.71 23.91 -5.81
CA SER A 75 -3.32 23.27 -4.63
C SER A 75 -4.80 22.90 -4.73
N ARG A 76 -5.37 22.87 -5.94
CA ARG A 76 -6.77 22.55 -6.20
C ARG A 76 -6.89 21.54 -7.36
N PRO A 77 -6.63 20.25 -7.10
CA PRO A 77 -6.78 19.22 -8.13
C PRO A 77 -8.24 19.07 -8.56
N SER A 78 -8.45 18.62 -9.78
CA SER A 78 -9.76 18.28 -10.34
C SER A 78 -10.08 16.79 -10.26
N GLY A 79 -9.07 15.94 -10.10
CA GLY A 79 -9.20 14.49 -9.92
C GLY A 79 -8.54 13.99 -8.64
N LEU A 80 -9.18 13.04 -7.99
CA LEU A 80 -8.68 12.39 -6.78
C LEU A 80 -8.82 10.87 -6.89
N VAL A 81 -7.75 10.14 -6.60
CA VAL A 81 -7.77 8.68 -6.42
C VAL A 81 -7.32 8.36 -4.99
N LEU A 82 -8.13 7.64 -4.24
CA LEU A 82 -7.80 7.16 -2.91
C LEU A 82 -7.38 5.68 -2.98
N ALA A 83 -6.26 5.36 -2.35
CA ALA A 83 -5.72 4.02 -2.25
C ALA A 83 -5.27 3.70 -0.82
N PRO A 84 -5.45 2.45 -0.32
CA PRO A 84 -5.12 2.08 1.07
C PRO A 84 -3.63 2.12 1.37
N THR A 85 -2.77 1.83 0.38
CA THR A 85 -1.33 1.67 0.56
C THR A 85 -0.51 2.53 -0.39
N ARG A 86 0.73 2.82 0.00
CA ARG A 86 1.68 3.59 -0.81
C ARG A 86 2.05 2.85 -2.09
N GLU A 87 2.21 1.56 -1.98
CA GLU A 87 2.55 0.66 -3.08
C GLU A 87 1.45 0.71 -4.15
N LEU A 88 0.18 0.56 -3.74
CA LEU A 88 -0.94 0.66 -4.66
C LEU A 88 -1.06 2.07 -5.26
N ALA A 89 -0.87 3.12 -4.46
CA ALA A 89 -0.87 4.49 -4.97
C ALA A 89 0.23 4.71 -6.03
N THR A 90 1.42 4.14 -5.82
CA THR A 90 2.52 4.19 -6.80
C THR A 90 2.18 3.40 -8.06
N GLN A 91 1.59 2.22 -7.95
CA GLN A 91 1.18 1.38 -9.09
C GLN A 91 0.04 2.03 -9.90
N ILE A 92 -0.96 2.60 -9.22
CA ILE A 92 -2.02 3.37 -9.87
C ILE A 92 -1.40 4.55 -10.64
N THR A 93 -0.46 5.26 -10.03
CA THR A 93 0.22 6.39 -10.69
C THR A 93 0.99 5.92 -11.93
N ALA A 94 1.74 4.84 -11.86
CA ALA A 94 2.47 4.28 -13.00
C ALA A 94 1.55 3.84 -14.15
N THR A 95 0.32 3.40 -13.83
CA THR A 95 -0.69 3.05 -14.84
C THR A 95 -1.35 4.30 -15.43
N LEU A 96 -1.64 5.29 -14.59
CA LEU A 96 -2.37 6.50 -14.93
C LEU A 96 -1.50 7.54 -15.67
N GLU A 97 -0.21 7.64 -15.31
CA GLU A 97 0.71 8.67 -15.82
C GLU A 97 0.85 8.69 -17.35
N PRO A 98 1.01 7.56 -18.07
CA PRO A 98 1.05 7.56 -19.53
C PRO A 98 -0.24 8.09 -20.17
N LEU A 99 -1.40 7.78 -19.60
CA LEU A 99 -2.69 8.29 -20.07
C LEU A 99 -2.85 9.78 -19.77
N ALA A 100 -2.47 10.20 -18.56
CA ALA A 100 -2.49 11.60 -18.15
C ALA A 100 -1.59 12.45 -19.05
N ASN A 101 -0.37 11.98 -19.34
CA ASN A 101 0.56 12.65 -20.24
C ASN A 101 0.01 12.78 -21.65
N ALA A 102 -0.65 11.74 -22.19
CA ALA A 102 -1.30 11.78 -23.51
C ALA A 102 -2.45 12.81 -23.56
N ALA A 103 -3.05 13.13 -22.42
CA ALA A 103 -4.10 14.14 -22.29
C ALA A 103 -3.60 15.51 -21.78
N GLY A 104 -2.28 15.72 -21.62
CA GLY A 104 -1.69 16.95 -21.10
C GLY A 104 -1.95 17.23 -19.62
N LEU A 105 -2.35 16.21 -18.85
CA LEU A 105 -2.63 16.31 -17.42
C LEU A 105 -1.38 16.02 -16.57
N ARG A 106 -1.27 16.69 -15.42
CA ARG A 106 -0.23 16.45 -14.42
C ARG A 106 -0.79 15.67 -13.24
N ILE A 107 -0.01 14.69 -12.78
CA ILE A 107 -0.37 13.80 -11.69
C ILE A 107 0.68 13.88 -10.59
N THR A 108 0.28 13.70 -9.35
CA THR A 108 1.20 13.53 -8.21
C THR A 108 0.66 12.53 -7.20
N THR A 109 1.59 11.94 -6.42
CA THR A 109 1.26 11.04 -5.31
C THR A 109 1.34 11.75 -3.97
N ILE A 110 0.41 11.43 -3.06
CA ILE A 110 0.34 11.98 -1.69
C ILE A 110 0.25 10.83 -0.69
N PHE A 111 1.35 10.50 0.00
CA PHE A 111 1.37 9.49 1.05
C PHE A 111 2.46 9.74 2.09
N GLY A 112 2.34 9.13 3.26
CA GLY A 112 3.29 9.27 4.37
C GLY A 112 4.62 8.54 4.14
N GLY A 113 5.63 8.80 4.98
CA GLY A 113 6.94 8.12 4.94
C GLY A 113 7.91 8.62 3.88
N VAL A 114 7.54 9.68 3.16
CA VAL A 114 8.39 10.43 2.24
C VAL A 114 8.30 11.93 2.54
N SER A 115 9.21 12.73 1.97
CA SER A 115 9.27 14.17 2.21
C SER A 115 7.96 14.88 1.86
N GLN A 116 7.34 15.53 2.86
CA GLN A 116 6.15 16.35 2.65
C GLN A 116 6.44 17.57 1.77
N SER A 117 7.62 18.18 1.90
CA SER A 117 8.00 19.38 1.15
C SER A 117 7.93 19.17 -0.37
N ARG A 118 8.35 17.99 -0.87
CA ARG A 118 8.25 17.65 -2.30
C ARG A 118 6.80 17.55 -2.77
N GLN A 119 5.93 16.95 -1.97
CA GLN A 119 4.50 16.82 -2.28
C GLN A 119 3.83 18.20 -2.30
N VAL A 120 4.14 19.05 -1.32
CA VAL A 120 3.63 20.44 -1.25
C VAL A 120 4.13 21.27 -2.43
N ALA A 121 5.39 21.13 -2.83
CA ALA A 121 5.93 21.82 -4.01
C ALA A 121 5.18 21.41 -5.29
N ALA A 122 4.91 20.10 -5.48
CA ALA A 122 4.12 19.62 -6.60
C ALA A 122 2.68 20.18 -6.59
N LEU A 123 2.02 20.23 -5.44
CA LEU A 123 0.68 20.83 -5.31
C LEU A 123 0.69 22.33 -5.66
N LYS A 124 1.66 23.07 -5.17
CA LYS A 124 1.82 24.51 -5.46
C LYS A 124 2.10 24.80 -6.93
N SER A 125 2.83 23.92 -7.64
CA SER A 125 3.06 24.06 -9.08
C SER A 125 1.82 23.76 -9.93
N GLY A 126 0.76 23.26 -9.31
CA GLY A 126 -0.47 22.87 -9.97
C GLY A 126 -0.41 21.44 -10.53
N VAL A 127 -1.32 20.60 -10.07
CA VAL A 127 -1.55 19.24 -10.56
C VAL A 127 -3.04 19.05 -10.81
N ASP A 128 -3.36 18.22 -11.80
CA ASP A 128 -4.75 17.94 -12.18
C ASP A 128 -5.30 16.76 -11.39
N ILE A 129 -4.48 15.74 -11.17
CA ILE A 129 -4.87 14.50 -10.50
C ILE A 129 -3.95 14.22 -9.31
N VAL A 130 -4.54 13.89 -8.18
CA VAL A 130 -3.84 13.43 -6.98
C VAL A 130 -4.19 11.98 -6.72
N VAL A 131 -3.18 11.11 -6.60
CA VAL A 131 -3.32 9.74 -6.09
C VAL A 131 -2.83 9.70 -4.65
N ALA A 132 -3.70 9.37 -3.69
CA ALA A 132 -3.39 9.59 -2.28
C ALA A 132 -3.73 8.41 -1.37
N CYS A 133 -2.91 8.24 -0.31
CA CYS A 133 -3.34 7.51 0.88
C CYS A 133 -4.02 8.47 1.86
N PRO A 134 -5.14 8.04 2.50
CA PRO A 134 -5.98 8.94 3.30
C PRO A 134 -5.25 9.74 4.36
N GLY A 135 -4.37 9.12 5.16
CA GLY A 135 -3.74 9.78 6.31
C GLY A 135 -2.93 11.03 5.93
N ARG A 136 -2.03 10.96 4.94
CA ARG A 136 -1.23 12.13 4.50
C ARG A 136 -2.10 13.17 3.81
N LEU A 137 -3.11 12.76 3.06
CA LEU A 137 -4.03 13.70 2.42
C LEU A 137 -4.78 14.53 3.46
N GLU A 138 -5.31 13.89 4.52
CA GLU A 138 -5.95 14.58 5.63
C GLU A 138 -5.01 15.56 6.35
N ASP A 139 -3.73 15.18 6.55
CA ASP A 139 -2.73 16.07 7.15
C ASP A 139 -2.53 17.32 6.31
N LEU A 140 -2.44 17.20 4.99
CA LEU A 140 -2.30 18.34 4.08
C LEU A 140 -3.56 19.21 4.03
N MET A 141 -4.76 18.60 4.10
CA MET A 141 -6.03 19.32 4.21
C MET A 141 -6.10 20.14 5.51
N LYS A 142 -5.76 19.53 6.66
CA LYS A 142 -5.72 20.21 7.96
C LYS A 142 -4.73 21.40 7.96
N GLN A 143 -3.61 21.25 7.28
CA GLN A 143 -2.60 22.30 7.09
C GLN A 143 -3.01 23.34 6.02
N ARG A 144 -4.17 23.21 5.37
CA ARG A 144 -4.66 24.06 4.26
C ARG A 144 -3.69 24.14 3.07
N LEU A 145 -2.93 23.08 2.84
CA LEU A 145 -1.97 22.97 1.73
C LEU A 145 -2.60 22.39 0.45
N ILE A 146 -3.81 21.86 0.57
CA ILE A 146 -4.66 21.37 -0.52
C ILE A 146 -6.13 21.64 -0.20
N SER A 147 -6.91 22.04 -1.22
CA SER A 147 -8.39 22.08 -1.18
C SER A 147 -8.94 21.07 -2.17
N LEU A 148 -9.93 20.30 -1.75
CA LEU A 148 -10.60 19.29 -2.58
C LEU A 148 -11.93 19.77 -3.18
N GLU A 149 -12.34 21.01 -2.93
CA GLU A 149 -13.61 21.60 -3.42
C GLU A 149 -13.74 21.57 -4.95
N SER A 150 -12.61 21.61 -5.67
CA SER A 150 -12.57 21.59 -7.13
C SER A 150 -12.53 20.18 -7.73
N VAL A 151 -12.54 19.14 -6.89
CA VAL A 151 -12.49 17.75 -7.34
C VAL A 151 -13.80 17.39 -8.03
N GLN A 152 -13.71 17.10 -9.33
CA GLN A 152 -14.84 16.73 -10.18
C GLN A 152 -15.06 15.21 -10.24
N ILE A 153 -13.98 14.44 -10.12
CA ILE A 153 -14.03 12.97 -10.14
C ILE A 153 -13.22 12.42 -8.98
N THR A 154 -13.85 11.58 -8.16
CA THR A 154 -13.18 10.86 -7.07
C THR A 154 -13.28 9.37 -7.32
N VAL A 155 -12.13 8.71 -7.27
CA VAL A 155 -12.00 7.24 -7.32
C VAL A 155 -11.62 6.74 -5.94
N ILE A 156 -12.26 5.68 -5.48
CA ILE A 156 -11.92 4.95 -4.27
C ILE A 156 -11.58 3.52 -4.70
N ASP A 157 -10.31 3.14 -4.62
CA ASP A 157 -9.86 1.79 -4.97
C ASP A 157 -9.52 0.98 -3.72
N GLU A 158 -9.85 -0.30 -3.74
CA GLU A 158 -9.76 -1.22 -2.59
C GLU A 158 -10.44 -0.65 -1.32
N ALA A 159 -11.69 -0.24 -1.43
CA ALA A 159 -12.45 0.35 -0.32
C ALA A 159 -12.58 -0.57 0.89
N ASP A 160 -12.77 -1.88 0.68
CA ASP A 160 -12.78 -2.93 1.70
C ASP A 160 -11.45 -3.01 2.44
N HIS A 161 -10.34 -2.89 1.73
CA HIS A 161 -9.03 -2.84 2.35
C HIS A 161 -8.82 -1.55 3.19
N MET A 162 -9.34 -0.40 2.74
CA MET A 162 -9.35 0.82 3.55
C MET A 162 -10.19 0.66 4.82
N ALA A 163 -11.29 -0.11 4.74
CA ALA A 163 -12.12 -0.46 5.89
C ALA A 163 -11.34 -1.31 6.91
N ASP A 164 -10.68 -2.37 6.45
CA ASP A 164 -9.85 -3.26 7.29
C ASP A 164 -8.70 -2.52 7.99
N LEU A 165 -8.14 -1.48 7.35
CA LEU A 165 -7.09 -0.64 7.92
C LEU A 165 -7.64 0.48 8.83
N GLY A 166 -8.96 0.58 9.01
CA GLY A 166 -9.58 1.60 9.84
C GLY A 166 -9.56 3.00 9.22
N PHE A 167 -9.41 3.13 7.89
CA PHE A 167 -9.32 4.42 7.22
C PHE A 167 -10.69 5.04 6.86
N LEU A 168 -11.82 4.31 7.00
CA LEU A 168 -13.12 4.82 6.60
C LEU A 168 -13.52 6.17 7.23
N PRO A 169 -13.21 6.47 8.51
CA PRO A 169 -13.49 7.80 9.05
C PRO A 169 -12.73 8.91 8.32
N GLY A 170 -11.47 8.67 7.94
CA GLY A 170 -10.66 9.60 7.14
C GLY A 170 -11.19 9.74 5.72
N VAL A 171 -11.49 8.62 5.06
CA VAL A 171 -12.10 8.60 3.73
C VAL A 171 -13.41 9.38 3.71
N THR A 172 -14.27 9.20 4.73
CA THR A 172 -15.53 9.94 4.88
C THR A 172 -15.30 11.46 4.94
N ARG A 173 -14.31 11.93 5.71
CA ARG A 173 -13.98 13.36 5.79
C ARG A 173 -13.43 13.90 4.47
N ILE A 174 -12.59 13.12 3.78
CA ILE A 174 -12.05 13.48 2.46
C ILE A 174 -13.18 13.61 1.44
N LEU A 175 -14.06 12.61 1.34
CA LEU A 175 -15.19 12.64 0.41
C LEU A 175 -16.15 13.81 0.69
N ALA A 176 -16.40 14.12 1.97
CA ALA A 176 -17.22 15.26 2.35
C ALA A 176 -16.62 16.63 1.95
N ALA A 177 -15.30 16.69 1.75
CA ALA A 177 -14.60 17.90 1.30
C ALA A 177 -14.49 18.02 -0.22
N THR A 178 -14.87 17.00 -1.00
CA THR A 178 -14.95 17.06 -2.47
C THR A 178 -16.24 17.71 -2.94
N SER A 179 -16.30 18.14 -4.20
CA SER A 179 -17.51 18.67 -4.82
C SER A 179 -18.69 17.70 -4.64
N LYS A 180 -19.85 18.23 -4.24
CA LYS A 180 -21.06 17.42 -4.10
C LYS A 180 -21.57 16.89 -5.43
N ASP A 181 -21.32 17.59 -6.52
CA ASP A 181 -21.76 17.23 -7.88
C ASP A 181 -20.69 16.44 -8.65
N GLY A 182 -19.56 16.15 -8.00
CA GLY A 182 -18.50 15.34 -8.58
C GLY A 182 -18.92 13.87 -8.76
N GLN A 183 -18.46 13.27 -9.84
CA GLN A 183 -18.61 11.84 -10.11
C GLN A 183 -17.82 11.00 -9.10
N ARG A 184 -18.39 9.88 -8.66
CA ARG A 184 -17.73 8.94 -7.75
C ARG A 184 -17.66 7.56 -8.33
N LEU A 185 -16.45 7.01 -8.33
CA LEU A 185 -16.15 5.66 -8.79
C LEU A 185 -15.59 4.87 -7.62
N LEU A 186 -16.29 3.86 -7.15
CA LEU A 186 -15.86 3.01 -6.05
C LEU A 186 -15.58 1.60 -6.56
N PHE A 187 -14.35 1.14 -6.33
CA PHE A 187 -13.92 -0.20 -6.69
C PHE A 187 -13.56 -0.98 -5.42
N SER A 188 -14.15 -2.17 -5.27
CA SER A 188 -13.93 -3.02 -4.10
C SER A 188 -14.17 -4.49 -4.47
N ALA A 189 -13.53 -5.40 -3.75
CA ALA A 189 -13.85 -6.82 -3.88
C ALA A 189 -15.12 -7.16 -3.08
N THR A 190 -15.33 -6.52 -1.92
CA THR A 190 -16.48 -6.72 -1.05
C THR A 190 -17.13 -5.40 -0.64
N LEU A 191 -18.40 -5.44 -0.18
CA LEU A 191 -19.13 -4.28 0.33
C LEU A 191 -19.31 -4.32 1.86
N ASP A 192 -18.49 -5.10 2.54
CA ASP A 192 -18.55 -5.28 3.98
C ASP A 192 -17.88 -4.14 4.77
N ASN A 193 -17.91 -4.27 6.11
CA ASN A 193 -17.13 -3.43 7.05
C ASN A 193 -17.39 -1.93 6.91
N GLY A 194 -18.58 -1.53 6.46
CA GLY A 194 -18.98 -0.14 6.33
C GLY A 194 -18.69 0.49 4.98
N VAL A 195 -18.23 -0.29 3.97
CA VAL A 195 -18.13 0.17 2.58
C VAL A 195 -19.52 0.49 2.03
N ASP A 196 -20.52 -0.31 2.37
CA ASP A 196 -21.95 -0.06 2.10
C ASP A 196 -22.41 1.32 2.55
N LYS A 197 -21.98 1.77 3.73
CA LYS A 197 -22.29 3.10 4.27
C LYS A 197 -21.64 4.23 3.47
N LEU A 198 -20.43 4.00 2.92
CA LEU A 198 -19.80 4.95 2.01
C LEU A 198 -20.58 5.07 0.71
N VAL A 199 -21.00 3.93 0.14
CA VAL A 199 -21.82 3.89 -1.09
C VAL A 199 -23.09 4.68 -0.87
N GLN A 200 -23.90 4.30 0.12
CA GLN A 200 -25.19 4.96 0.44
C GLN A 200 -25.06 6.46 0.71
N ARG A 201 -23.96 6.89 1.30
CA ARG A 201 -23.76 8.30 1.68
C ARG A 201 -23.27 9.18 0.55
N PHE A 202 -22.43 8.64 -0.33
CA PHE A 202 -21.67 9.46 -1.26
C PHE A 202 -21.94 9.18 -2.74
N LEU A 203 -22.36 7.97 -3.13
CA LEU A 203 -22.72 7.66 -4.51
C LEU A 203 -24.19 8.04 -4.78
N ARG A 204 -24.49 8.44 -6.02
CA ARG A 204 -25.82 8.87 -6.45
C ARG A 204 -26.25 8.06 -7.64
N ASN A 205 -27.39 7.34 -7.52
CA ASN A 205 -27.94 6.51 -8.57
C ASN A 205 -26.86 5.67 -9.26
N GLU A 206 -26.00 5.09 -8.43
CA GLU A 206 -24.84 4.34 -8.87
C GLU A 206 -25.23 3.11 -9.70
N VAL A 207 -24.40 2.79 -10.68
CA VAL A 207 -24.52 1.56 -11.44
C VAL A 207 -23.59 0.52 -10.82
N LEU A 208 -24.16 -0.61 -10.42
CA LEU A 208 -23.38 -1.75 -9.95
C LEU A 208 -22.94 -2.60 -11.14
N HIS A 209 -21.65 -2.75 -11.32
CA HIS A 209 -21.04 -3.72 -12.23
C HIS A 209 -20.25 -4.75 -11.41
N SER A 210 -20.53 -6.03 -11.66
CA SER A 210 -19.86 -7.16 -11.00
C SER A 210 -19.42 -8.16 -12.03
N VAL A 211 -18.12 -8.36 -12.14
CA VAL A 211 -17.53 -9.38 -13.04
C VAL A 211 -17.22 -10.69 -12.33
N ASP A 212 -17.56 -10.79 -11.05
CA ASP A 212 -17.50 -12.06 -10.32
C ASP A 212 -18.74 -12.89 -10.64
N GLU A 213 -18.84 -13.38 -11.89
CA GLU A 213 -19.80 -14.43 -12.20
C GLU A 213 -19.32 -15.76 -11.63
N PRO A 214 -20.24 -16.60 -11.14
CA PRO A 214 -19.92 -17.95 -10.67
C PRO A 214 -19.23 -18.82 -11.73
N ASN A 215 -19.33 -18.44 -13.00
CA ASN A 215 -18.82 -19.19 -14.16
C ASN A 215 -17.63 -18.49 -14.87
N SER A 216 -17.12 -17.35 -14.38
CA SER A 216 -15.83 -16.86 -14.86
C SER A 216 -14.76 -17.89 -14.53
N PRO A 217 -13.89 -18.31 -15.46
CA PRO A 217 -12.77 -19.17 -15.13
C PRO A 217 -11.94 -18.48 -14.06
N VAL A 218 -12.18 -18.87 -12.81
CA VAL A 218 -11.31 -18.51 -11.69
C VAL A 218 -10.00 -19.20 -12.04
N PRO A 219 -8.86 -18.49 -12.10
CA PRO A 219 -7.59 -19.16 -12.24
C PRO A 219 -7.54 -20.25 -11.17
N GLU A 220 -7.29 -21.50 -11.56
CA GLU A 220 -7.33 -22.64 -10.66
C GLU A 220 -6.31 -22.43 -9.56
N MET A 221 -6.80 -21.99 -8.41
CA MET A 221 -5.99 -21.83 -7.21
C MET A 221 -6.11 -23.10 -6.40
N THR A 222 -5.01 -23.81 -6.28
CA THR A 222 -4.95 -25.04 -5.51
C THR A 222 -4.52 -24.74 -4.08
N HIS A 223 -5.33 -25.19 -3.12
CA HIS A 223 -5.05 -25.00 -1.70
C HIS A 223 -4.50 -26.29 -1.07
N HIS A 224 -3.46 -26.14 -0.24
CA HIS A 224 -2.83 -27.24 0.51
C HIS A 224 -2.77 -26.90 1.99
N VAL A 225 -3.10 -27.85 2.85
CA VAL A 225 -2.94 -27.73 4.31
C VAL A 225 -1.94 -28.78 4.77
N PHE A 226 -0.77 -28.34 5.19
CA PHE A 226 0.33 -29.19 5.62
C PHE A 226 0.45 -29.20 7.13
N HIS A 227 0.19 -30.35 7.74
CA HIS A 227 0.46 -30.58 9.14
C HIS A 227 1.91 -31.00 9.33
N VAL A 228 2.60 -30.34 10.24
CA VAL A 228 3.98 -30.67 10.63
C VAL A 228 4.02 -31.13 12.08
N ALA A 229 5.05 -31.91 12.44
CA ALA A 229 5.14 -32.50 13.78
C ALA A 229 5.45 -31.47 14.87
N ASN A 230 6.32 -30.51 14.57
CA ASN A 230 6.80 -29.50 15.52
C ASN A 230 7.41 -28.29 14.79
N ALA A 231 7.92 -27.34 15.55
CA ALA A 231 8.52 -26.10 15.02
C ALA A 231 9.76 -26.34 14.18
N GLU A 232 10.55 -27.39 14.44
CA GLU A 232 11.76 -27.70 13.66
C GLU A 232 11.39 -28.26 12.28
N ALA A 233 10.51 -29.25 12.24
CA ALA A 233 9.94 -29.78 11.00
C ALA A 233 9.28 -28.68 10.16
N LYS A 234 8.61 -27.71 10.82
CA LYS A 234 8.07 -26.52 10.14
C LYS A 234 9.14 -25.71 9.44
N LYS A 235 10.29 -25.47 10.07
CA LYS A 235 11.39 -24.71 9.45
C LYS A 235 11.95 -25.43 8.24
N GLU A 236 12.14 -26.75 8.34
CA GLU A 236 12.63 -27.58 7.23
C GLU A 236 11.67 -27.54 6.02
N VAL A 237 10.36 -27.74 6.28
CA VAL A 237 9.32 -27.67 5.24
C VAL A 237 9.29 -26.29 4.58
N VAL A 238 9.33 -25.22 5.38
CA VAL A 238 9.34 -23.84 4.86
C VAL A 238 10.59 -23.56 4.02
N HIS A 239 11.76 -24.00 4.49
CA HIS A 239 13.01 -23.85 3.73
C HIS A 239 12.93 -24.61 2.39
N ARG A 240 12.39 -25.83 2.41
CA ARG A 240 12.21 -26.64 1.20
C ARG A 240 11.23 -25.97 0.23
N LEU A 241 10.07 -25.50 0.69
CA LEU A 241 9.11 -24.76 -0.13
C LEU A 241 9.71 -23.47 -0.74
N ALA A 242 10.65 -22.83 -0.04
CA ALA A 242 11.32 -21.62 -0.51
C ALA A 242 12.38 -21.90 -1.61
N SER A 243 12.87 -23.13 -1.75
CA SER A 243 14.05 -23.47 -2.58
C SER A 243 13.79 -23.63 -4.08
N GLY A 244 12.56 -23.58 -4.56
CA GLY A 244 12.26 -23.76 -5.98
C GLY A 244 12.62 -22.56 -6.86
N THR A 245 12.55 -22.73 -8.17
CA THR A 245 12.94 -21.73 -9.18
C THR A 245 11.95 -20.58 -9.31
N GLY A 246 10.65 -20.82 -9.16
CA GLY A 246 9.60 -19.81 -9.32
C GLY A 246 9.52 -18.80 -8.19
N ARG A 247 8.78 -17.71 -8.41
CA ARG A 247 8.55 -16.67 -7.38
C ARG A 247 7.60 -17.15 -6.29
N ARG A 248 7.97 -16.88 -5.03
CA ARG A 248 7.21 -17.31 -3.84
C ARG A 248 7.01 -16.17 -2.86
N ILE A 249 5.81 -16.10 -2.27
CA ILE A 249 5.53 -15.16 -1.17
C ILE A 249 5.26 -15.98 0.09
N LEU A 250 6.03 -15.70 1.14
CA LEU A 250 5.95 -16.35 2.44
C LEU A 250 5.38 -15.38 3.47
N PHE A 251 4.24 -15.71 4.07
CA PHE A 251 3.57 -14.86 5.05
C PHE A 251 3.92 -15.23 6.48
N MET A 252 4.42 -14.24 7.22
CA MET A 252 4.76 -14.33 8.64
C MET A 252 3.89 -13.39 9.48
N ARG A 253 3.63 -13.77 10.73
CA ARG A 253 2.83 -12.97 11.65
C ARG A 253 3.55 -11.69 12.08
N THR A 254 4.86 -11.72 12.29
CA THR A 254 5.60 -10.59 12.84
C THR A 254 6.73 -10.11 11.92
N LYS A 255 6.98 -8.80 11.96
CA LYS A 255 8.08 -8.15 11.22
C LYS A 255 9.47 -8.69 11.56
N HIS A 256 9.69 -9.06 12.82
CA HIS A 256 10.97 -9.59 13.27
C HIS A 256 11.24 -10.99 12.70
N GLN A 257 10.22 -11.84 12.70
CA GLN A 257 10.31 -13.17 12.09
C GLN A 257 10.48 -13.08 10.57
N ALA A 258 9.77 -12.17 9.89
CA ALA A 258 9.89 -11.97 8.45
C ALA A 258 11.34 -11.57 8.07
N ARG A 259 11.91 -10.58 8.76
CA ARG A 259 13.31 -10.17 8.56
C ARG A 259 14.31 -11.30 8.84
N LYS A 260 14.11 -12.04 9.95
CA LYS A 260 14.98 -13.15 10.33
C LYS A 260 14.96 -14.24 9.27
N LEU A 261 13.76 -14.64 8.82
CA LEU A 261 13.61 -15.70 7.81
C LEU A 261 14.20 -15.30 6.45
N ALA A 262 13.94 -14.09 5.97
CA ALA A 262 14.52 -13.61 4.70
C ALA A 262 16.06 -13.66 4.74
N ARG A 263 16.66 -13.24 5.87
CA ARG A 263 18.11 -13.34 6.05
C ARG A 263 18.60 -14.81 6.06
N GLN A 264 17.94 -15.69 6.81
CA GLN A 264 18.30 -17.11 6.90
C GLN A 264 18.22 -17.82 5.53
N LEU A 265 17.16 -17.54 4.77
CA LEU A 265 17.02 -18.08 3.40
C LEU A 265 18.12 -17.56 2.49
N THR A 266 18.46 -16.28 2.54
CA THR A 266 19.57 -15.72 1.75
C THR A 266 20.91 -16.33 2.15
N GLU A 267 21.19 -16.49 3.45
CA GLU A 267 22.41 -17.14 3.97
C GLU A 267 22.50 -18.60 3.53
N SER A 268 21.37 -19.28 3.32
CA SER A 268 21.33 -20.66 2.79
C SER A 268 21.26 -20.74 1.26
N GLY A 269 21.52 -19.65 0.54
CA GLY A 269 21.61 -19.63 -0.91
C GLY A 269 20.29 -19.45 -1.66
N VAL A 270 19.21 -19.07 -0.95
CA VAL A 270 17.92 -18.72 -1.54
C VAL A 270 17.73 -17.20 -1.48
N PRO A 271 17.96 -16.45 -2.58
CA PRO A 271 17.84 -14.99 -2.58
C PRO A 271 16.45 -14.56 -2.14
N SER A 272 16.39 -13.87 -0.99
CA SER A 272 15.14 -13.51 -0.34
C SER A 272 15.17 -12.07 0.14
N VAL A 273 14.03 -11.39 0.07
CA VAL A 273 13.84 -10.05 0.60
C VAL A 273 12.67 -10.03 1.58
N ASP A 274 12.70 -9.09 2.53
CA ASP A 274 11.63 -8.89 3.49
C ASP A 274 10.73 -7.72 3.10
N LEU A 275 9.45 -7.78 3.52
CA LEU A 275 8.49 -6.69 3.36
C LEU A 275 7.64 -6.53 4.62
N HIS A 276 7.91 -5.47 5.39
CA HIS A 276 7.20 -5.20 6.65
C HIS A 276 7.18 -3.71 7.01
N GLY A 277 6.32 -3.33 7.95
CA GLY A 277 6.03 -1.94 8.29
C GLY A 277 7.22 -1.10 8.82
N ASN A 278 8.32 -1.74 9.26
CA ASN A 278 9.49 -1.02 9.77
C ASN A 278 10.51 -0.66 8.68
N LEU A 279 10.32 -1.10 7.45
CA LEU A 279 11.18 -0.68 6.34
C LEU A 279 10.90 0.77 5.97
N SER A 280 11.95 1.51 5.65
CA SER A 280 11.79 2.81 4.99
C SER A 280 11.18 2.64 3.60
N GLN A 281 10.50 3.66 3.09
CA GLN A 281 9.87 3.57 1.77
C GLN A 281 10.88 3.21 0.65
N PRO A 282 12.09 3.82 0.58
CA PRO A 282 13.08 3.41 -0.42
C PRO A 282 13.54 1.95 -0.27
N ALA A 283 13.57 1.41 0.97
CA ALA A 283 13.92 0.01 1.18
C ALA A 283 12.80 -0.93 0.70
N ARG A 284 11.53 -0.57 0.93
CA ARG A 284 10.36 -1.32 0.43
C ARG A 284 10.36 -1.37 -1.10
N GLU A 285 10.52 -0.21 -1.75
CA GLU A 285 10.57 -0.09 -3.21
C GLU A 285 11.70 -0.92 -3.82
N ARG A 286 12.89 -0.84 -3.23
CA ARG A 286 14.04 -1.65 -3.65
C ARG A 286 13.77 -3.15 -3.51
N ASN A 287 13.24 -3.60 -2.36
CA ASN A 287 12.97 -5.02 -2.12
C ASN A 287 11.89 -5.54 -3.08
N LEU A 288 10.83 -4.75 -3.31
CA LEU A 288 9.79 -5.10 -4.29
C LEU A 288 10.34 -5.14 -5.72
N ALA A 289 11.19 -4.19 -6.11
CA ALA A 289 11.84 -4.19 -7.42
C ALA A 289 12.75 -5.41 -7.60
N MET A 290 13.52 -5.80 -6.58
CA MET A 290 14.34 -7.02 -6.60
C MET A 290 13.48 -8.27 -6.76
N PHE A 291 12.34 -8.36 -6.09
CA PHE A 291 11.42 -9.49 -6.20
C PHE A 291 10.74 -9.51 -7.59
N ALA A 292 10.29 -8.36 -8.08
CA ALA A 292 9.64 -8.24 -9.38
C ALA A 292 10.58 -8.54 -10.56
N SER A 293 11.87 -8.21 -10.45
CA SER A 293 12.87 -8.49 -11.48
C SER A 293 13.45 -9.91 -11.42
N GLY A 294 13.08 -10.73 -10.41
CA GLY A 294 13.66 -12.06 -10.18
C GLY A 294 15.04 -12.05 -9.50
N GLY A 295 15.57 -10.87 -9.13
CA GLY A 295 16.80 -10.76 -8.32
C GLY A 295 16.65 -11.35 -6.91
N ALA A 296 15.41 -11.43 -6.40
CA ALA A 296 15.04 -12.25 -5.25
C ALA A 296 13.86 -13.13 -5.65
N ARG A 297 13.93 -14.43 -5.37
CA ARG A 297 12.87 -15.39 -5.68
C ARG A 297 11.83 -15.50 -4.58
N VAL A 298 12.19 -15.11 -3.37
CA VAL A 298 11.31 -15.20 -2.20
C VAL A 298 11.08 -13.82 -1.60
N LEU A 299 9.81 -13.50 -1.40
CA LEU A 299 9.36 -12.34 -0.64
C LEU A 299 8.79 -12.82 0.71
N VAL A 300 9.44 -12.48 1.81
CA VAL A 300 8.94 -12.78 3.15
C VAL A 300 8.20 -11.55 3.69
N ALA A 301 6.89 -11.65 3.87
CA ALA A 301 6.06 -10.49 4.13
C ALA A 301 5.15 -10.65 5.36
N THR A 302 4.73 -9.51 5.93
CA THR A 302 3.60 -9.45 6.88
C THR A 302 2.33 -8.98 6.16
N ASP A 303 1.14 -9.32 6.67
CA ASP A 303 -0.15 -8.99 6.07
C ASP A 303 -0.26 -7.52 5.64
N ILE A 304 -0.07 -6.62 6.58
CA ILE A 304 -0.23 -5.17 6.34
C ILE A 304 0.72 -4.69 5.24
N ALA A 305 1.90 -5.26 5.16
CA ALA A 305 2.90 -4.80 4.21
C ALA A 305 2.75 -5.40 2.81
N ALA A 306 2.19 -6.60 2.70
CA ALA A 306 1.95 -7.28 1.41
C ALA A 306 0.61 -6.89 0.76
N ARG A 307 -0.29 -6.25 1.52
CA ARG A 307 -1.56 -5.75 0.95
C ARG A 307 -1.26 -4.63 -0.05
N GLY A 308 -1.99 -4.62 -1.16
CA GLY A 308 -1.78 -3.66 -2.25
C GLY A 308 -0.48 -3.86 -3.06
N VAL A 309 0.28 -4.93 -2.80
CA VAL A 309 1.44 -5.31 -3.61
C VAL A 309 0.97 -6.14 -4.79
N HIS A 310 1.17 -5.63 -5.98
CA HIS A 310 0.96 -6.36 -7.24
C HIS A 310 2.32 -6.83 -7.74
N VAL A 311 2.51 -8.13 -7.74
CA VAL A 311 3.61 -8.79 -8.43
C VAL A 311 2.98 -9.94 -9.21
N ASP A 312 3.29 -10.01 -10.48
CA ASP A 312 2.81 -11.06 -11.36
C ASP A 312 3.73 -12.29 -11.27
N GLU A 313 3.26 -13.41 -11.78
CA GLU A 313 4.01 -14.68 -11.85
C GLU A 313 4.46 -15.21 -10.49
N VAL A 314 3.65 -15.02 -9.45
CA VAL A 314 3.87 -15.69 -8.17
C VAL A 314 3.22 -17.08 -8.25
N GLU A 315 4.06 -18.11 -8.24
CA GLU A 315 3.60 -19.50 -8.36
C GLU A 315 3.09 -20.05 -7.03
N LEU A 316 3.75 -19.70 -5.92
CA LEU A 316 3.47 -20.28 -4.61
C LEU A 316 3.30 -19.19 -3.54
N VAL A 317 2.19 -19.26 -2.82
CA VAL A 317 1.97 -18.51 -1.58
C VAL A 317 2.03 -19.46 -0.39
N VAL A 318 2.87 -19.15 0.60
CA VAL A 318 3.00 -19.95 1.81
C VAL A 318 2.55 -19.16 3.04
N HIS A 319 1.48 -19.61 3.67
CA HIS A 319 1.09 -19.13 5.00
C HIS A 319 1.91 -19.89 6.05
N ILE A 320 3.10 -19.37 6.39
CA ILE A 320 3.93 -19.96 7.44
C ILE A 320 3.18 -19.90 8.77
N ASP A 321 2.61 -18.73 9.07
CA ASP A 321 1.66 -18.59 10.16
C ASP A 321 0.25 -18.44 9.59
N PRO A 322 -0.70 -19.34 9.91
CA PRO A 322 -2.09 -19.18 9.53
C PRO A 322 -2.60 -17.80 9.93
N PRO A 323 -3.31 -17.08 9.07
CA PRO A 323 -3.91 -15.80 9.44
C PRO A 323 -5.03 -15.99 10.47
N ALA A 324 -5.31 -14.93 11.25
CA ALA A 324 -6.37 -14.97 12.24
C ALA A 324 -7.78 -14.94 11.61
N GLU A 325 -7.91 -14.34 10.42
CA GLU A 325 -9.19 -14.10 9.76
C GLU A 325 -9.24 -14.68 8.34
N HIS A 326 -10.41 -15.18 7.96
CA HIS A 326 -10.65 -15.78 6.63
C HIS A 326 -10.45 -14.75 5.49
N LYS A 327 -10.78 -13.47 5.71
CA LYS A 327 -10.53 -12.41 4.74
C LYS A 327 -9.03 -12.23 4.47
N SER A 328 -8.21 -12.23 5.54
CA SER A 328 -6.76 -12.19 5.40
C SER A 328 -6.22 -13.41 4.66
N TYR A 329 -6.82 -14.59 4.87
CA TYR A 329 -6.49 -15.81 4.12
C TYR A 329 -6.70 -15.60 2.61
N LEU A 330 -7.86 -15.12 2.20
CA LEU A 330 -8.21 -14.89 0.80
C LEU A 330 -7.32 -13.79 0.17
N HIS A 331 -7.05 -12.71 0.90
CA HIS A 331 -6.17 -11.63 0.43
C HIS A 331 -4.72 -12.07 0.25
N ARG A 332 -4.19 -12.96 1.13
CA ARG A 332 -2.86 -13.55 0.95
C ARG A 332 -2.85 -14.49 -0.25
N SER A 333 -3.84 -15.38 -0.33
CA SER A 333 -3.98 -16.35 -1.42
C SER A 333 -4.06 -15.66 -2.78
N GLY A 334 -4.79 -14.57 -2.90
CA GLY A 334 -4.91 -13.77 -4.12
C GLY A 334 -3.63 -13.05 -4.55
N ARG A 335 -2.46 -13.37 -3.97
CA ARG A 335 -1.15 -12.94 -4.49
C ARG A 335 -0.61 -13.87 -5.56
N THR A 336 -1.14 -15.09 -5.68
CA THR A 336 -0.90 -16.01 -6.79
C THR A 336 -2.16 -16.15 -7.67
N ALA A 337 -2.11 -16.96 -8.69
CA ALA A 337 -3.20 -17.24 -9.65
C ALA A 337 -3.75 -15.95 -10.30
N ARG A 338 -2.87 -15.15 -10.90
CA ARG A 338 -3.21 -13.89 -11.55
C ARG A 338 -3.05 -13.96 -13.06
N ALA A 339 -3.74 -13.09 -13.77
CA ALA A 339 -3.66 -12.97 -15.23
C ALA A 339 -3.90 -14.29 -15.99
N GLY A 340 -4.72 -15.19 -15.43
CA GLY A 340 -5.05 -16.47 -16.06
C GLY A 340 -4.03 -17.58 -15.83
N SER A 341 -3.05 -17.38 -14.94
CA SER A 341 -2.13 -18.45 -14.50
C SER A 341 -2.67 -19.21 -13.31
N ALA A 342 -2.38 -20.52 -13.21
CA ALA A 342 -2.61 -21.32 -12.03
C ALA A 342 -1.67 -20.91 -10.89
N GLY A 343 -2.03 -21.23 -9.64
CA GLY A 343 -1.19 -20.94 -8.48
C GLY A 343 -1.51 -21.77 -7.26
N ASP A 344 -0.50 -22.03 -6.46
CA ASP A 344 -0.59 -22.85 -5.27
C ASP A 344 -0.55 -22.02 -3.98
N VAL A 345 -1.37 -22.43 -3.01
CA VAL A 345 -1.42 -21.83 -1.68
C VAL A 345 -1.23 -22.91 -0.63
N VAL A 346 -0.17 -22.78 0.15
CA VAL A 346 0.17 -23.71 1.24
C VAL A 346 -0.06 -23.06 2.60
N THR A 347 -0.74 -23.75 3.50
CA THR A 347 -0.83 -23.36 4.91
C THR A 347 -0.09 -24.38 5.76
N VAL A 348 0.98 -23.97 6.44
CA VAL A 348 1.80 -24.83 7.30
C VAL A 348 1.30 -24.73 8.74
N VAL A 349 0.85 -25.85 9.31
CA VAL A 349 0.06 -25.91 10.53
C VAL A 349 0.75 -26.77 11.59
N LEU A 350 1.04 -26.16 12.75
CA LEU A 350 1.51 -26.86 13.93
C LEU A 350 0.37 -27.61 14.64
N PRO A 351 0.66 -28.63 15.46
CA PRO A 351 -0.37 -29.39 16.16
C PRO A 351 -1.38 -28.55 16.92
N GLU A 352 -0.92 -27.53 17.63
CA GLU A 352 -1.75 -26.60 18.40
C GLU A 352 -2.61 -25.67 17.55
N GLN A 353 -2.29 -25.50 16.27
CA GLN A 353 -3.02 -24.62 15.33
C GLN A 353 -4.10 -25.33 14.53
N ARG A 354 -4.18 -26.67 14.60
CA ARG A 354 -5.05 -27.47 13.71
C ARG A 354 -6.52 -27.09 13.80
N ARG A 355 -7.04 -26.94 15.02
CA ARG A 355 -8.47 -26.61 15.24
C ARG A 355 -8.82 -25.24 14.68
N ASP A 356 -8.01 -24.24 14.96
CA ASP A 356 -8.27 -22.87 14.51
C ASP A 356 -8.12 -22.75 12.99
N THR A 357 -7.15 -23.46 12.41
CA THR A 357 -6.96 -23.49 10.94
C THR A 357 -8.15 -24.17 10.27
N GLN A 358 -8.69 -25.25 10.82
CA GLN A 358 -9.87 -25.90 10.27
C GLN A 358 -11.12 -24.99 10.30
N LEU A 359 -11.30 -24.22 11.36
CA LEU A 359 -12.36 -23.20 11.43
C LEU A 359 -12.15 -22.08 10.40
N LEU A 360 -10.89 -21.64 10.24
CA LEU A 360 -10.51 -20.64 9.26
C LEU A 360 -10.86 -21.09 7.83
N MET A 361 -10.47 -22.33 7.45
CA MET A 361 -10.75 -22.92 6.14
C MET A 361 -12.25 -23.00 5.85
N ARG A 362 -13.04 -23.47 6.82
CA ARG A 362 -14.51 -23.48 6.69
C ARG A 362 -15.09 -22.11 6.44
N LYS A 363 -14.65 -21.09 7.20
CA LYS A 363 -15.09 -19.69 7.00
C LYS A 363 -14.66 -19.11 5.67
N ALA A 364 -13.52 -19.55 5.15
CA ALA A 364 -13.00 -19.14 3.84
C ALA A 364 -13.66 -19.89 2.66
N GLY A 365 -14.52 -20.87 2.93
CA GLY A 365 -15.14 -21.72 1.90
C GLY A 365 -14.16 -22.70 1.26
N ILE A 366 -13.02 -22.99 1.90
CA ILE A 366 -11.97 -23.86 1.37
C ILE A 366 -12.16 -25.28 1.91
N GLN A 367 -12.33 -26.22 0.99
CA GLN A 367 -12.47 -27.66 1.30
C GLN A 367 -11.21 -28.39 0.84
N VAL A 368 -10.30 -28.63 1.76
CA VAL A 368 -9.06 -29.36 1.49
C VAL A 368 -8.73 -30.29 2.65
N ALA A 369 -8.33 -31.53 2.35
CA ALA A 369 -7.90 -32.49 3.35
C ALA A 369 -6.47 -32.17 3.82
N PRO A 370 -6.22 -32.04 5.14
CA PRO A 370 -4.87 -31.82 5.64
C PRO A 370 -3.99 -33.06 5.40
N VAL A 371 -2.71 -32.82 5.03
CA VAL A 371 -1.71 -33.87 4.83
C VAL A 371 -0.60 -33.70 5.85
N GLN A 372 -0.22 -34.81 6.52
CA GLN A 372 0.98 -34.81 7.38
C GLN A 372 2.21 -34.87 6.53
N VAL A 373 3.15 -33.91 6.70
CA VAL A 373 4.34 -33.79 5.84
C VAL A 373 5.63 -33.59 6.62
N THR A 374 6.72 -33.96 5.96
CA THR A 374 8.10 -33.59 6.26
C THR A 374 8.68 -32.85 5.04
N ALA A 375 9.89 -32.31 5.15
CA ALA A 375 10.58 -31.68 4.01
C ALA A 375 10.84 -32.64 2.83
N ALA A 376 10.88 -33.96 3.09
CA ALA A 376 11.10 -35.00 2.09
C ALA A 376 9.79 -35.54 1.46
N SER A 377 8.62 -35.14 1.96
CA SER A 377 7.34 -35.65 1.47
C SER A 377 7.09 -35.27 0.00
N GLU A 378 6.53 -36.18 -0.77
CA GLU A 378 6.21 -36.00 -2.18
C GLU A 378 5.36 -34.72 -2.43
N ALA A 379 4.35 -34.51 -1.58
CA ALA A 379 3.49 -33.31 -1.67
C ALA A 379 4.28 -31.98 -1.53
N VAL A 380 5.37 -31.96 -0.75
CA VAL A 380 6.25 -30.81 -0.63
C VAL A 380 7.14 -30.70 -1.87
N GLN A 381 7.69 -31.82 -2.34
CA GLN A 381 8.56 -31.88 -3.53
C GLN A 381 7.81 -31.40 -4.78
N ALA A 382 6.57 -31.83 -4.96
CA ALA A 382 5.73 -31.43 -6.10
C ALA A 382 5.56 -29.90 -6.19
N LEU A 383 5.37 -29.22 -5.06
CA LEU A 383 5.22 -27.75 -4.99
C LEU A 383 6.55 -26.99 -5.12
N VAL A 384 7.66 -27.64 -4.80
CA VAL A 384 9.00 -27.06 -5.01
C VAL A 384 9.34 -27.07 -6.49
N GLY A 385 8.96 -28.12 -7.20
CA GLY A 385 9.36 -28.35 -8.57
C GLY A 385 10.89 -28.49 -8.69
N GLU A 386 11.47 -27.81 -9.65
CA GLU A 386 12.92 -27.72 -9.79
C GLU A 386 13.53 -26.86 -8.69
N VAL A 387 14.56 -27.42 -8.03
CA VAL A 387 15.32 -26.70 -7.00
C VAL A 387 16.24 -25.69 -7.67
N ALA A 388 16.12 -24.45 -7.25
CA ALA A 388 16.95 -23.39 -7.79
C ALA A 388 18.43 -23.56 -7.42
N PRO A 389 19.35 -23.20 -8.32
CA PRO A 389 20.78 -23.19 -8.01
C PRO A 389 21.10 -22.34 -6.79
N TYR A 390 22.04 -22.83 -5.97
CA TYR A 390 22.55 -22.06 -4.84
C TYR A 390 23.15 -20.73 -5.30
N GLN A 391 22.76 -19.63 -4.66
CA GLN A 391 23.35 -18.33 -4.91
C GLN A 391 24.02 -17.82 -3.64
N ALA A 392 25.35 -17.66 -3.70
CA ALA A 392 26.08 -17.10 -2.57
C ALA A 392 25.55 -15.72 -2.20
N PRO A 393 25.35 -15.43 -0.90
CA PRO A 393 24.96 -14.09 -0.47
C PRO A 393 25.93 -13.03 -1.00
N ALA A 394 25.42 -11.94 -1.54
CA ALA A 394 26.29 -10.82 -1.91
C ALA A 394 27.09 -10.37 -0.67
N PRO A 395 28.40 -10.12 -0.78
CA PRO A 395 29.19 -9.64 0.34
C PRO A 395 28.53 -8.38 0.92
N ALA A 396 28.38 -8.35 2.24
CA ALA A 396 27.83 -7.20 2.93
C ALA A 396 28.59 -5.95 2.48
N ARG A 397 27.92 -5.02 1.83
CA ARG A 397 28.54 -3.74 1.45
C ARG A 397 29.10 -3.15 2.73
N ALA A 398 30.44 -3.06 2.81
CA ALA A 398 31.12 -2.36 3.89
C ALA A 398 30.44 -0.98 4.03
N PRO A 399 30.19 -0.50 5.26
CA PRO A 399 29.67 0.83 5.45
C PRO A 399 30.59 1.79 4.69
N SER A 400 30.05 2.47 3.69
CA SER A 400 30.80 3.52 3.00
C SER A 400 31.06 4.61 4.02
N HIS A 401 32.22 4.57 4.66
CA HIS A 401 32.77 5.74 5.31
C HIS A 401 33.05 6.74 4.20
N ALA A 402 32.04 7.57 3.88
CA ALA A 402 32.31 8.78 3.15
C ALA A 402 33.33 9.56 4.03
N PRO A 403 34.52 9.90 3.53
CA PRO A 403 35.42 10.71 4.29
C PRO A 403 34.70 12.04 4.58
N VAL A 404 34.54 12.31 5.87
CA VAL A 404 34.13 13.65 6.33
C VAL A 404 35.23 14.58 5.85
N GLN A 405 35.00 15.27 4.73
CA GLN A 405 35.85 16.35 4.32
C GLN A 405 35.76 17.42 5.41
N HIS A 406 36.72 17.43 6.34
CA HIS A 406 37.01 18.58 7.14
C HIS A 406 37.31 19.71 6.18
N ARG A 407 36.36 20.60 5.97
CA ARG A 407 36.63 21.91 5.35
C ARG A 407 37.68 22.59 6.22
N ALA A 408 38.94 22.53 5.81
CA ALA A 408 39.97 23.35 6.34
C ALA A 408 39.54 24.82 6.14
N ASN A 409 39.34 25.48 7.26
CA ASN A 409 39.03 26.89 7.31
C ASN A 409 40.32 27.62 6.90
N SER A 410 40.43 27.98 5.62
CA SER A 410 41.54 28.82 5.12
C SER A 410 41.39 30.20 5.76
N GLY A 411 42.20 30.40 6.80
CA GLY A 411 42.34 31.68 7.49
C GLY A 411 42.77 32.80 6.53
N GLY A 412 41.91 33.77 6.33
CA GLY A 412 42.23 34.99 5.65
C GLY A 412 43.26 35.78 6.46
N GLN A 413 44.44 36.01 5.87
CA GLN A 413 45.45 36.93 6.35
C GLN A 413 44.88 38.35 6.42
N ARG A 414 44.63 38.84 7.64
CA ARG A 414 44.43 40.28 7.87
C ARG A 414 45.78 40.96 8.06
N ARG A 415 46.12 41.79 7.09
CA ARG A 415 47.23 42.74 7.11
C ARG A 415 47.14 43.62 8.36
N ARG A 416 48.22 43.60 9.18
CA ARG A 416 48.52 44.56 10.25
C ARG A 416 48.69 45.93 9.68
N ARG A 417 47.96 46.90 10.20
CA ARG A 417 48.35 48.34 10.14
C ARG A 417 48.43 48.88 11.57
N THR A 418 49.62 49.29 11.93
CA THR A 418 50.03 49.88 13.20
C THR A 418 49.60 51.36 13.27
N SER A 419 49.03 51.76 14.44
CA SER A 419 49.32 53.10 15.05
C SER A 419 48.67 53.15 16.48
N ARG A 420 49.56 53.27 17.43
CA ARG A 420 49.72 54.15 18.59
C ARG A 420 48.53 54.40 19.53
N SER A 421 48.81 54.04 20.79
CA SER A 421 48.11 54.36 22.05
C SER A 421 48.17 55.91 22.36
N PRO A 422 47.72 56.48 23.55
CA PRO A 422 47.35 55.83 24.79
C PRO A 422 46.25 56.53 25.66
N ARG A 423 45.98 55.92 26.83
CA ARG A 423 45.41 56.48 28.09
C ARG A 423 43.91 56.81 28.13
N THR A 424 43.12 56.49 29.15
CA THR A 424 43.27 56.49 30.63
C THR A 424 42.04 55.75 31.24
N ASN A 425 42.28 55.02 32.32
CA ASN A 425 41.28 54.63 33.32
C ASN A 425 40.83 55.81 34.18
N PRO A 426 39.72 55.86 34.88
CA PRO A 426 39.59 55.18 36.18
C PRO A 426 38.19 54.60 36.50
N THR A 427 38.21 53.59 37.38
CA THR A 427 37.21 53.09 38.32
C THR A 427 36.84 54.09 39.42
N PRO A 428 35.98 53.75 40.44
CA PRO A 428 34.68 53.13 40.49
C PRO A 428 33.66 53.95 41.35
N THR A 429 32.40 53.56 41.45
CA THR A 429 31.66 53.75 42.71
C THR A 429 30.35 52.94 42.75
N GLU A 430 30.20 52.34 43.86
CA GLU A 430 29.20 51.64 44.61
C GLU A 430 27.81 52.25 44.73
N SER A 431 26.95 51.38 45.26
CA SER A 431 25.72 51.64 46.09
C SER A 431 24.41 51.53 45.31
N ALA A 432 23.38 50.90 45.75
CA ALA A 432 23.03 50.15 46.96
C ALA A 432 21.69 49.44 46.71
N MET A 433 21.57 48.28 47.29
CA MET A 433 20.43 47.70 48.05
C MET A 433 18.99 48.18 47.82
N SER A 434 18.08 47.25 47.62
CA SER A 434 17.09 46.80 48.66
C SER A 434 16.15 45.74 48.04
N HIS A 435 16.18 44.55 48.57
CA HIS A 435 15.22 43.88 49.45
C HIS A 435 13.75 43.93 49.01
N ARG A 436 13.12 42.81 48.72
CA ARG A 436 12.34 41.98 49.63
C ARG A 436 11.53 40.90 48.87
N THR A 437 11.78 39.68 49.27
CA THR A 437 10.93 38.65 49.94
C THR A 437 9.83 38.04 49.07
N ALA A 438 10.00 36.83 48.73
CA ALA A 438 9.69 35.55 49.41
C ALA A 438 8.22 35.12 49.41
N ALA A 439 8.00 34.09 48.69
CA ALA A 439 7.47 32.75 49.05
C ALA A 439 5.94 32.55 49.19
N PRO A 440 5.50 31.36 49.42
CA PRO A 440 4.79 30.51 48.47
C PRO A 440 3.40 30.07 49.01
N ARG A 441 2.69 29.17 48.34
CA ARG A 441 1.56 28.33 48.82
C ARG A 441 0.35 28.39 47.90
N ARG A 442 -0.46 27.37 47.67
CA ARG A 442 -0.67 26.00 48.16
C ARG A 442 -1.62 25.30 47.16
N ARG A 443 -1.44 23.99 47.01
CA ARG A 443 -2.53 23.08 46.61
C ARG A 443 -3.58 23.03 47.73
N PRO A 444 -4.82 22.65 47.41
CA PRO A 444 -5.49 21.69 48.25
C PRO A 444 -6.00 20.45 47.54
N ASP A 445 -5.98 19.46 48.36
CA ASP A 445 -6.31 18.06 48.27
C ASP A 445 -7.81 17.78 48.16
N ARG A 446 -8.08 16.57 47.63
CA ARG A 446 -9.14 15.61 47.91
C ARG A 446 -10.33 16.02 48.80
N ARG A 447 -11.54 15.61 48.35
CA ARG A 447 -12.41 14.70 49.13
C ARG A 447 -13.51 14.03 48.29
N ARG A 448 -13.57 12.73 48.54
CA ARG A 448 -14.65 11.75 48.36
C ARG A 448 -15.99 12.19 49.03
N ALA A 449 -17.10 11.69 48.42
CA ALA A 449 -18.25 11.03 49.07
C ALA A 449 -19.27 10.78 47.95
N SER A 450 -19.62 9.58 47.57
CA SER A 450 -20.40 8.49 48.16
C SER A 450 -21.92 8.73 48.15
N ARG A 451 -22.65 7.82 47.49
CA ARG A 451 -24.01 7.29 47.74
C ARG A 451 -25.24 8.20 47.54
N ALA A 452 -26.22 7.78 46.74
CA ALA A 452 -27.32 6.84 47.02
C ALA A 452 -28.26 6.80 45.80
N GLN A 453 -28.60 5.63 45.32
CA GLN A 453 -29.86 4.86 45.32
C GLN A 453 -31.19 5.61 45.05
N GLY A 454 -32.00 5.02 44.16
CA GLY A 454 -33.43 5.10 44.01
C GLY A 454 -33.82 5.15 42.53
N ALA A 455 -34.17 4.13 41.88
CA ALA A 455 -35.38 3.27 41.87
C ALA A 455 -36.59 3.94 41.24
N THR A 456 -37.19 3.23 40.31
CA THR A 456 -38.56 3.23 39.82
C THR A 456 -38.92 4.22 38.70
N GLY A 457 -39.47 3.62 37.68
CA GLY A 457 -40.30 4.18 36.62
C GLY A 457 -40.05 3.45 35.33
#